data_7861de7d4f58b7782070237c846ed06d
#
_entry.id   7861de7d4f58b7782070237c846ed06d
#
_cell.length_a   1.000
_cell.length_b   1.000
_cell.length_c   1.000
_cell.angle_alpha   90.00
_cell.angle_beta   90.00
_cell.angle_gamma   90.00
#
_symmetry.space_group_name_H-M   'P 1'
#
loop_
_entity.id
_entity.type
_entity.pdbx_description
1 polymer ?
#
loop_
_entity_poly.entity_id
_entity_poly.type
_entity_poly.pdbx_seq_one_letter_code
_entity_poly.pdbx_strand_id
1 'polypeptide(L)'
;MSRSATATLTALGVGAAGGLTTAPASALPVRGELAELLPWGGLRRGSTVSVRGSTSLLLALVAEATTEGCWAAFVGLPRCGALAAAELGVAVHRLALVPHPGRDQGEVEKTIAALLDGFDLVVVATPVTPATSRKLSARARHRKAVLLPFAVAWPGADVELTATPGPWTGLEAGHGVLSARTVTVQATGRGAAARPRQTRLPLPAQPVQPVQSGTATPRPTLVPLTAPHVTAPHVTAPRPTTAEAV
;
A
#
# COMPACT_ATOMS: atom_id res chain seq x y z
N MET A 1 -1.32 -46.36 -30.09
CA MET A 1 -0.73 -46.87 -28.84
C MET A 1 -0.17 -45.66 -28.08
N SER A 2 -0.93 -45.06 -27.16
CA SER A 2 -0.41 -44.08 -26.19
C SER A 2 -1.52 -43.75 -25.17
N ARG A 3 -1.76 -44.68 -24.25
CA ARG A 3 -2.68 -44.51 -23.11
C ARG A 3 -2.02 -45.14 -21.86
N SER A 4 -0.91 -44.64 -21.40
CA SER A 4 -0.29 -45.20 -20.19
C SER A 4 0.58 -44.25 -19.35
N ALA A 5 0.59 -42.94 -19.63
CA ALA A 5 1.40 -42.01 -18.85
C ALA A 5 0.64 -41.27 -17.75
N THR A 6 -0.70 -41.22 -17.78
CA THR A 6 -1.52 -40.43 -16.84
C THR A 6 -1.93 -41.20 -15.58
N ALA A 7 -1.82 -42.54 -15.60
CA ALA A 7 -2.27 -43.36 -14.46
C ALA A 7 -1.22 -43.54 -13.33
N THR A 8 0.04 -43.25 -13.58
CA THR A 8 1.13 -43.56 -12.63
C THR A 8 1.39 -42.44 -11.60
N LEU A 9 0.86 -41.22 -11.83
CA LEU A 9 1.06 -40.08 -10.91
C LEU A 9 0.07 -40.04 -9.74
N THR A 10 -1.04 -40.79 -9.84
CA THR A 10 -2.05 -40.82 -8.77
C THR A 10 -1.67 -41.77 -7.61
N ALA A 11 -0.69 -42.65 -7.81
CA ALA A 11 -0.29 -43.66 -6.83
C ALA A 11 0.77 -43.20 -5.84
N LEU A 12 1.32 -41.97 -5.98
CA LEU A 12 2.40 -41.45 -5.14
C LEU A 12 1.93 -40.50 -4.01
N GLY A 13 0.61 -40.46 -3.72
CA GLY A 13 0.13 -39.75 -2.51
C GLY A 13 0.48 -38.26 -2.46
N VAL A 14 0.74 -37.63 -3.59
CA VAL A 14 0.83 -36.15 -3.65
C VAL A 14 -0.58 -35.65 -3.57
N GLY A 15 -1.02 -35.39 -2.34
CA GLY A 15 -2.27 -34.70 -2.07
C GLY A 15 -2.30 -33.44 -2.92
N ALA A 16 -3.39 -33.23 -3.64
CA ALA A 16 -3.64 -32.01 -4.39
C ALA A 16 -3.37 -30.83 -3.45
N ALA A 17 -2.26 -30.13 -3.64
CA ALA A 17 -1.99 -28.87 -3.00
C ALA A 17 -3.19 -27.99 -3.31
N GLY A 18 -3.95 -27.64 -2.27
CA GLY A 18 -5.15 -26.82 -2.37
C GLY A 18 -4.87 -25.63 -3.25
N GLY A 19 -5.76 -25.42 -4.24
CA GLY A 19 -5.60 -24.54 -5.36
C GLY A 19 -4.86 -23.25 -5.05
N LEU A 20 -3.64 -23.16 -5.48
CA LEU A 20 -2.99 -21.90 -5.77
C LEU A 20 -3.79 -21.29 -6.92
N THR A 21 -4.81 -20.50 -6.58
CA THR A 21 -5.48 -19.65 -7.54
C THR A 21 -4.44 -18.63 -7.99
N THR A 22 -3.70 -18.98 -9.04
CA THR A 22 -2.73 -18.07 -9.67
C THR A 22 -3.54 -16.84 -10.10
N ALA A 23 -3.33 -15.71 -9.41
CA ALA A 23 -3.95 -14.46 -9.81
C ALA A 23 -3.61 -14.22 -11.28
N PRO A 24 -4.57 -13.79 -12.12
CA PRO A 24 -4.29 -13.51 -13.52
C PRO A 24 -3.14 -12.51 -13.60
N ALA A 25 -2.26 -12.61 -14.59
CA ALA A 25 -1.08 -11.76 -14.79
C ALA A 25 -1.37 -10.24 -14.74
N SER A 26 -2.64 -9.86 -14.75
CA SER A 26 -3.14 -8.49 -14.63
C SER A 26 -3.51 -8.07 -13.19
N ALA A 27 -3.38 -8.94 -12.19
CA ALA A 27 -3.68 -8.63 -10.79
C ALA A 27 -2.42 -8.74 -9.93
N LEU A 28 -2.29 -7.83 -8.95
CA LEU A 28 -1.26 -7.89 -7.93
C LEU A 28 -1.71 -8.85 -6.83
N PRO A 29 -0.80 -9.65 -6.27
CA PRO A 29 -1.12 -10.62 -5.25
C PRO A 29 -1.57 -9.97 -3.96
N VAL A 30 -2.45 -10.64 -3.26
CA VAL A 30 -2.90 -10.33 -1.91
C VAL A 30 -3.06 -11.64 -1.15
N ARG A 31 -3.08 -11.58 0.17
CA ARG A 31 -3.31 -12.74 1.03
C ARG A 31 -4.55 -13.53 0.58
N GLY A 32 -4.48 -14.85 0.70
CA GLY A 32 -5.52 -15.76 0.21
C GLY A 32 -6.94 -15.39 0.65
N GLU A 33 -7.12 -15.05 1.94
CA GLU A 33 -8.42 -14.66 2.46
C GLU A 33 -8.97 -13.35 1.84
N LEU A 34 -8.08 -12.45 1.41
CA LEU A 34 -8.44 -11.23 0.69
C LEU A 34 -8.64 -11.48 -0.80
N ALA A 35 -7.93 -12.46 -1.36
CA ALA A 35 -8.10 -12.86 -2.75
C ALA A 35 -9.52 -13.37 -3.03
N GLU A 36 -10.10 -14.11 -2.08
CA GLU A 36 -11.48 -14.60 -2.18
C GLU A 36 -12.54 -13.48 -2.18
N LEU A 37 -12.23 -12.35 -1.52
CA LEU A 37 -13.10 -11.17 -1.51
C LEU A 37 -13.08 -10.41 -2.82
N LEU A 38 -11.91 -10.37 -3.46
CA LEU A 38 -11.71 -9.59 -4.67
C LEU A 38 -12.17 -10.37 -5.90
N PRO A 39 -12.93 -9.75 -6.82
CA PRO A 39 -13.50 -10.47 -7.97
C PRO A 39 -12.45 -10.99 -8.95
N TRP A 40 -11.22 -10.51 -8.84
CA TRP A 40 -10.10 -10.87 -9.72
C TRP A 40 -9.04 -11.73 -9.03
N GLY A 41 -9.29 -12.23 -7.82
CA GLY A 41 -8.33 -13.00 -7.03
C GLY A 41 -7.13 -12.17 -6.56
N GLY A 42 -7.20 -10.84 -6.63
CA GLY A 42 -6.15 -9.92 -6.25
C GLY A 42 -6.50 -8.47 -6.61
N LEU A 43 -5.56 -7.55 -6.44
CA LEU A 43 -5.72 -6.14 -6.82
C LEU A 43 -5.45 -5.99 -8.33
N ARG A 44 -6.52 -5.87 -9.12
CA ARG A 44 -6.38 -5.71 -10.58
C ARG A 44 -5.64 -4.41 -10.92
N ARG A 45 -4.62 -4.51 -11.75
CA ARG A 45 -3.88 -3.35 -12.26
C ARG A 45 -4.84 -2.39 -12.98
N GLY A 46 -4.72 -1.09 -12.66
CA GLY A 46 -5.59 -0.05 -13.17
C GLY A 46 -6.93 0.08 -12.45
N SER A 47 -7.21 -0.71 -11.42
CA SER A 47 -8.44 -0.58 -10.63
C SER A 47 -8.30 0.42 -9.48
N THR A 48 -9.46 0.88 -9.00
CA THR A 48 -9.59 1.70 -7.79
C THR A 48 -10.32 0.90 -6.73
N VAL A 49 -9.65 0.60 -5.62
CA VAL A 49 -10.21 -0.16 -4.50
C VAL A 49 -10.22 0.71 -3.24
N SER A 50 -11.40 1.17 -2.84
CA SER A 50 -11.58 1.98 -1.63
C SER A 50 -11.51 1.11 -0.38
N VAL A 51 -10.80 1.56 0.65
CA VAL A 51 -10.59 0.83 1.91
C VAL A 51 -11.04 1.68 3.09
N ARG A 52 -11.87 1.14 3.97
CA ARG A 52 -12.39 1.81 5.16
C ARG A 52 -12.27 0.96 6.42
N GLY A 53 -12.18 1.63 7.54
CA GLY A 53 -12.34 1.03 8.89
C GLY A 53 -11.08 0.45 9.52
N SER A 54 -10.01 0.13 8.77
CA SER A 54 -8.81 -0.46 9.38
C SER A 54 -7.53 -0.21 8.59
N THR A 55 -6.56 0.42 9.23
CA THR A 55 -5.19 0.55 8.68
C THR A 55 -4.52 -0.82 8.54
N SER A 56 -4.80 -1.75 9.46
CA SER A 56 -4.26 -3.11 9.36
C SER A 56 -4.76 -3.84 8.12
N LEU A 57 -6.04 -3.63 7.72
CA LEU A 57 -6.55 -4.16 6.46
C LEU A 57 -5.80 -3.56 5.25
N LEU A 58 -5.58 -2.23 5.27
CA LEU A 58 -4.83 -1.56 4.22
C LEU A 58 -3.42 -2.14 4.07
N LEU A 59 -2.70 -2.31 5.18
CA LEU A 59 -1.36 -2.90 5.19
C LEU A 59 -1.37 -4.36 4.71
N ALA A 60 -2.33 -5.16 5.14
CA ALA A 60 -2.49 -6.54 4.68
C ALA A 60 -2.77 -6.66 3.18
N LEU A 61 -3.45 -5.67 2.57
CA LEU A 61 -3.71 -5.63 1.13
C LEU A 61 -2.46 -5.40 0.30
N VAL A 62 -1.49 -4.63 0.82
CA VAL A 62 -0.27 -4.29 0.07
C VAL A 62 0.91 -5.21 0.39
N ALA A 63 0.79 -6.03 1.44
CA ALA A 63 1.88 -6.85 1.95
C ALA A 63 2.47 -7.78 0.89
N GLU A 64 1.70 -8.69 0.32
CA GLU A 64 2.19 -9.66 -0.67
C GLU A 64 2.71 -9.00 -1.94
N ALA A 65 1.99 -7.99 -2.45
CA ALA A 65 2.46 -7.27 -3.63
C ALA A 65 3.84 -6.63 -3.40
N THR A 66 4.09 -6.07 -2.22
CA THR A 66 5.39 -5.45 -1.91
C THR A 66 6.50 -6.49 -1.73
N THR A 67 6.21 -7.66 -1.15
CA THR A 67 7.17 -8.77 -1.04
C THR A 67 7.52 -9.37 -2.40
N GLU A 68 6.59 -9.37 -3.34
CA GLU A 68 6.83 -9.77 -4.73
C GLU A 68 7.48 -8.67 -5.59
N GLY A 69 7.91 -7.57 -4.98
CA GLY A 69 8.74 -6.55 -5.63
C GLY A 69 7.99 -5.32 -6.11
N CYS A 70 6.66 -5.22 -5.92
CA CYS A 70 5.91 -4.02 -6.27
C CYS A 70 6.25 -2.85 -5.33
N TRP A 71 6.22 -1.64 -5.88
CA TRP A 71 6.40 -0.41 -5.12
C TRP A 71 5.05 0.15 -4.68
N ALA A 72 4.96 0.53 -3.41
CA ALA A 72 3.78 1.17 -2.84
C ALA A 72 4.09 2.58 -2.34
N ALA A 73 3.21 3.55 -2.59
CA ALA A 73 3.29 4.90 -2.05
C ALA A 73 2.07 5.19 -1.18
N PHE A 74 2.29 5.72 0.02
CA PHE A 74 1.24 6.11 0.96
C PHE A 74 1.20 7.64 1.10
N VAL A 75 0.08 8.22 0.72
CA VAL A 75 -0.13 9.67 0.64
C VAL A 75 -1.12 10.11 1.70
N GLY A 76 -0.73 11.08 2.53
CA GLY A 76 -1.62 11.65 3.55
C GLY A 76 -1.83 10.77 4.77
N LEU A 77 -0.91 9.84 5.07
CA LEU A 77 -0.93 8.96 6.25
C LEU A 77 0.24 9.26 7.20
N PRO A 78 0.23 10.39 7.93
CA PRO A 78 1.35 10.77 8.79
C PRO A 78 1.58 9.83 9.98
N ARG A 79 0.57 9.03 10.35
CA ARG A 79 0.64 8.07 11.46
C ARG A 79 0.86 6.63 11.02
N CYS A 80 1.25 6.39 9.77
CA CYS A 80 1.58 5.04 9.33
C CYS A 80 2.93 4.63 9.93
N GLY A 81 2.91 3.69 10.86
CA GLY A 81 4.13 3.17 11.49
C GLY A 81 4.82 2.14 10.59
N ALA A 82 6.09 2.36 10.27
CA ALA A 82 6.88 1.42 9.47
C ALA A 82 7.02 0.05 10.16
N LEU A 83 7.14 0.02 11.49
CA LEU A 83 7.19 -1.23 12.25
C LEU A 83 5.89 -2.01 12.11
N ALA A 84 4.73 -1.37 12.30
CA ALA A 84 3.43 -2.03 12.12
C ALA A 84 3.21 -2.52 10.68
N ALA A 85 3.76 -1.83 9.69
CA ALA A 85 3.76 -2.28 8.31
C ALA A 85 4.59 -3.55 8.13
N ALA A 86 5.82 -3.58 8.70
CA ALA A 86 6.69 -4.74 8.68
C ALA A 86 6.07 -5.96 9.39
N GLU A 87 5.45 -5.76 10.56
CA GLU A 87 4.75 -6.81 11.31
C GLU A 87 3.58 -7.43 10.53
N LEU A 88 2.95 -6.67 9.65
CA LEU A 88 1.89 -7.15 8.76
C LEU A 88 2.41 -7.69 7.42
N GLY A 89 3.74 -7.81 7.27
CA GLY A 89 4.38 -8.41 6.12
C GLY A 89 4.68 -7.46 4.96
N VAL A 90 4.54 -6.14 5.15
CA VAL A 90 4.89 -5.18 4.10
C VAL A 90 6.41 -5.08 3.96
N ALA A 91 6.93 -5.20 2.75
CA ALA A 91 8.33 -4.97 2.44
C ALA A 91 8.64 -3.46 2.51
N VAL A 92 8.99 -2.97 3.71
CA VAL A 92 9.14 -1.53 4.01
C VAL A 92 10.17 -0.82 3.12
N HIS A 93 11.15 -1.53 2.58
CA HIS A 93 12.10 -0.99 1.60
C HIS A 93 11.47 -0.72 0.22
N ARG A 94 10.23 -1.16 -0.01
CA ARG A 94 9.41 -0.89 -1.19
C ARG A 94 8.27 0.09 -0.90
N LEU A 95 8.29 0.73 0.27
CA LEU A 95 7.24 1.64 0.72
C LEU A 95 7.75 3.08 0.74
N ALA A 96 7.12 3.96 -0.03
CA ALA A 96 7.32 5.40 0.06
C ALA A 96 6.21 6.04 0.90
N LEU A 97 6.59 6.90 1.85
CA LEU A 97 5.64 7.64 2.68
C LEU A 97 5.67 9.12 2.28
N VAL A 98 4.52 9.69 1.94
CA VAL A 98 4.32 11.10 1.61
C VAL A 98 3.26 11.66 2.58
N PRO A 99 3.66 12.00 3.83
CA PRO A 99 2.70 12.41 4.88
C PRO A 99 1.94 13.69 4.51
N HIS A 100 2.59 14.61 3.83
CA HIS A 100 2.08 15.92 3.44
C HIS A 100 2.22 16.11 1.93
N PRO A 101 1.21 15.73 1.13
CA PRO A 101 1.30 15.70 -0.33
C PRO A 101 1.24 17.08 -0.99
N GLY A 102 0.92 18.12 -0.27
CA GLY A 102 0.81 19.48 -0.79
C GLY A 102 0.02 20.40 0.14
N ARG A 103 0.05 21.71 -0.14
CA ARG A 103 -0.63 22.75 0.63
C ARG A 103 -2.05 23.01 0.12
N ASP A 104 -2.28 22.77 -1.15
CA ASP A 104 -3.56 22.96 -1.82
C ASP A 104 -3.96 21.75 -2.65
N GLN A 105 -5.19 21.76 -3.16
CA GLN A 105 -5.73 20.63 -3.94
C GLN A 105 -4.98 20.39 -5.26
N GLY A 106 -4.39 21.43 -5.86
CA GLY A 106 -3.62 21.32 -7.10
C GLY A 106 -2.28 20.63 -6.86
N GLU A 107 -1.58 20.96 -5.78
CA GLU A 107 -0.34 20.29 -5.38
C GLU A 107 -0.61 18.82 -5.02
N VAL A 108 -1.66 18.56 -4.25
CA VAL A 108 -2.10 17.19 -3.91
C VAL A 108 -2.38 16.37 -5.16
N GLU A 109 -3.14 16.91 -6.13
CA GLU A 109 -3.45 16.24 -7.39
C GLU A 109 -2.16 15.92 -8.17
N LYS A 110 -1.24 16.88 -8.30
CA LYS A 110 0.04 16.71 -9.01
C LYS A 110 0.91 15.64 -8.34
N THR A 111 1.01 15.65 -7.01
CA THR A 111 1.79 14.66 -6.25
C THR A 111 1.24 13.26 -6.47
N ILE A 112 -0.08 13.05 -6.31
CA ILE A 112 -0.68 11.72 -6.52
C ILE A 112 -0.53 11.29 -7.97
N ALA A 113 -0.70 12.21 -8.94
CA ALA A 113 -0.55 11.91 -10.35
C ALA A 113 0.89 11.45 -10.69
N ALA A 114 1.90 12.11 -10.14
CA ALA A 114 3.29 11.73 -10.31
C ALA A 114 3.60 10.34 -9.70
N LEU A 115 3.04 10.05 -8.53
CA LEU A 115 3.19 8.74 -7.91
C LEU A 115 2.53 7.62 -8.72
N LEU A 116 1.35 7.86 -9.29
CA LEU A 116 0.67 6.91 -10.18
C LEU A 116 1.46 6.58 -11.46
N ASP A 117 2.41 7.43 -11.84
CA ASP A 117 3.26 7.19 -13.01
C ASP A 117 4.43 6.23 -12.72
N GLY A 118 4.86 6.15 -11.46
CA GLY A 118 6.06 5.41 -11.07
C GLY A 118 5.85 4.27 -10.06
N PHE A 119 4.68 4.19 -9.44
CA PHE A 119 4.38 3.18 -8.41
C PHE A 119 3.30 2.21 -8.87
N ASP A 120 3.40 0.96 -8.43
CA ASP A 120 2.39 -0.07 -8.71
C ASP A 120 1.12 0.13 -7.87
N LEU A 121 1.29 0.59 -6.62
CA LEU A 121 0.21 0.82 -5.67
C LEU A 121 0.31 2.24 -5.10
N VAL A 122 -0.78 2.99 -5.13
CA VAL A 122 -0.83 4.33 -4.54
C VAL A 122 -2.02 4.42 -3.59
N VAL A 123 -1.72 4.54 -2.30
CA VAL A 123 -2.70 4.77 -1.23
C VAL A 123 -2.92 6.27 -1.08
N VAL A 124 -4.17 6.70 -1.02
CA VAL A 124 -4.55 8.11 -0.86
C VAL A 124 -5.49 8.27 0.33
N ALA A 125 -4.99 8.89 1.40
CA ALA A 125 -5.78 9.19 2.61
C ALA A 125 -6.12 10.69 2.74
N THR A 126 -5.77 11.49 1.74
CA THR A 126 -6.11 12.91 1.68
C THR A 126 -7.40 13.11 0.90
N PRO A 127 -8.38 13.87 1.42
CA PRO A 127 -9.59 14.20 0.68
C PRO A 127 -9.28 14.95 -0.62
N VAL A 128 -9.95 14.57 -1.70
CA VAL A 128 -9.88 15.23 -3.01
C VAL A 128 -11.27 15.50 -3.54
N THR A 129 -11.38 16.43 -4.48
CA THR A 129 -12.68 16.73 -5.11
C THR A 129 -13.17 15.55 -5.94
N PRO A 130 -14.50 15.40 -6.19
CA PRO A 130 -15.02 14.37 -7.07
C PRO A 130 -14.50 14.46 -8.52
N ALA A 131 -14.12 15.64 -8.98
CA ALA A 131 -13.50 15.83 -10.29
C ALA A 131 -12.07 15.26 -10.30
N THR A 132 -11.27 15.59 -9.28
CA THR A 132 -9.91 15.08 -9.10
C THR A 132 -9.91 13.57 -8.91
N SER A 133 -10.81 12.99 -8.11
CA SER A 133 -10.89 11.54 -7.93
C SER A 133 -11.12 10.79 -9.25
N ARG A 134 -12.00 11.32 -10.13
CA ARG A 134 -12.23 10.75 -11.47
C ARG A 134 -10.98 10.82 -12.36
N LYS A 135 -10.28 11.98 -12.37
CA LYS A 135 -9.02 12.14 -13.13
C LYS A 135 -7.94 11.16 -12.66
N LEU A 136 -7.76 11.05 -11.35
CA LEU A 136 -6.76 10.14 -10.76
C LEU A 136 -7.09 8.67 -11.02
N SER A 137 -8.37 8.28 -10.93
CA SER A 137 -8.81 6.91 -11.29
C SER A 137 -8.59 6.61 -12.77
N ALA A 138 -8.83 7.58 -13.67
CA ALA A 138 -8.56 7.43 -15.09
C ALA A 138 -7.04 7.29 -15.35
N ARG A 139 -6.21 8.07 -14.64
CA ARG A 139 -4.74 7.98 -14.73
C ARG A 139 -4.23 6.64 -14.21
N ALA A 140 -4.72 6.16 -13.06
CA ALA A 140 -4.38 4.85 -12.52
C ALA A 140 -4.69 3.74 -13.54
N ARG A 141 -5.85 3.80 -14.20
CA ARG A 141 -6.22 2.84 -15.26
C ARG A 141 -5.26 2.89 -16.44
N HIS A 142 -4.91 4.09 -16.90
CA HIS A 142 -3.98 4.28 -18.02
C HIS A 142 -2.58 3.79 -17.68
N ARG A 143 -2.09 4.06 -16.45
CA ARG A 143 -0.77 3.66 -15.97
C ARG A 143 -0.70 2.22 -15.47
N LYS A 144 -1.84 1.53 -15.39
CA LYS A 144 -1.96 0.19 -14.80
C LYS A 144 -1.52 0.13 -13.33
N ALA A 145 -1.54 1.26 -12.62
CA ALA A 145 -1.32 1.36 -11.19
C ALA A 145 -2.61 1.04 -10.44
N VAL A 146 -2.52 0.46 -9.24
CA VAL A 146 -3.67 0.28 -8.36
C VAL A 146 -3.82 1.49 -7.46
N LEU A 147 -5.01 2.08 -7.44
CA LEU A 147 -5.34 3.22 -6.59
C LEU A 147 -6.15 2.74 -5.39
N LEU A 148 -5.66 3.05 -4.19
CA LEU A 148 -6.24 2.63 -2.92
C LEU A 148 -6.67 3.86 -2.08
N PRO A 149 -7.85 4.46 -2.33
CA PRO A 149 -8.40 5.47 -1.43
C PRO A 149 -8.64 4.87 -0.04
N PHE A 150 -8.09 5.51 0.99
CA PHE A 150 -8.19 5.04 2.38
C PHE A 150 -8.91 6.05 3.26
N ALA A 151 -10.02 5.62 3.87
CA ALA A 151 -10.85 6.42 4.79
C ALA A 151 -11.36 7.75 4.20
N VAL A 152 -11.34 7.91 2.88
CA VAL A 152 -11.83 9.08 2.16
C VAL A 152 -12.96 8.68 1.19
N ALA A 153 -13.85 9.64 0.89
CA ALA A 153 -14.88 9.42 -0.11
C ALA A 153 -14.26 9.36 -1.51
N TRP A 154 -14.55 8.28 -2.25
CA TRP A 154 -14.05 8.12 -3.62
C TRP A 154 -15.15 7.62 -4.55
N PRO A 155 -15.91 8.54 -5.15
CA PRO A 155 -16.97 8.17 -6.07
C PRO A 155 -16.43 7.38 -7.26
N GLY A 156 -17.05 6.23 -7.53
CA GLY A 156 -16.70 5.44 -8.70
C GLY A 156 -15.57 4.42 -8.49
N ALA A 157 -15.23 4.10 -7.25
CA ALA A 157 -14.39 2.95 -6.94
C ALA A 157 -14.96 1.66 -7.57
N ASP A 158 -14.08 0.79 -8.07
CA ASP A 158 -14.47 -0.51 -8.64
C ASP A 158 -14.90 -1.47 -7.52
N VAL A 159 -14.20 -1.43 -6.40
CA VAL A 159 -14.47 -2.21 -5.18
C VAL A 159 -14.37 -1.30 -3.97
N GLU A 160 -15.23 -1.51 -2.99
CA GLU A 160 -15.17 -0.89 -1.66
C GLU A 160 -15.02 -1.99 -0.62
N LEU A 161 -13.94 -1.94 0.16
CA LEU A 161 -13.66 -2.83 1.28
C LEU A 161 -13.93 -2.09 2.58
N THR A 162 -14.83 -2.62 3.37
CA THR A 162 -15.16 -2.07 4.70
C THR A 162 -14.76 -3.08 5.77
N ALA A 163 -13.89 -2.66 6.67
CA ALA A 163 -13.44 -3.45 7.81
C ALA A 163 -14.22 -3.07 9.06
N THR A 164 -14.83 -4.06 9.71
CA THR A 164 -15.43 -3.93 11.04
C THR A 164 -14.51 -4.64 12.04
N PRO A 165 -13.88 -3.92 12.97
CA PRO A 165 -13.02 -4.51 13.98
C PRO A 165 -13.81 -5.44 14.90
N GLY A 166 -13.28 -6.64 15.14
CA GLY A 166 -13.77 -7.57 16.15
C GLY A 166 -12.98 -7.47 17.47
N PRO A 167 -13.24 -8.37 18.41
CA PRO A 167 -12.54 -8.38 19.69
C PRO A 167 -11.05 -8.69 19.53
N TRP A 168 -10.26 -8.16 20.46
CA TRP A 168 -8.88 -8.55 20.64
C TRP A 168 -8.78 -9.86 21.39
N THR A 169 -7.75 -10.64 21.09
CA THR A 169 -7.38 -11.88 21.79
C THR A 169 -6.02 -11.74 22.47
N GLY A 170 -5.72 -12.64 23.42
CA GLY A 170 -4.45 -12.64 24.15
C GLY A 170 -4.51 -12.03 25.55
N LEU A 171 -5.67 -11.50 25.98
CA LEU A 171 -5.91 -11.11 27.37
C LEU A 171 -6.67 -12.20 28.09
N GLU A 172 -6.18 -12.56 29.27
CA GLU A 172 -6.84 -13.43 30.23
C GLU A 172 -7.13 -12.66 31.53
N ALA A 173 -7.82 -13.26 32.46
CA ALA A 173 -8.15 -12.60 33.72
C ALA A 173 -6.90 -12.16 34.50
N GLY A 174 -6.58 -10.88 34.48
CA GLY A 174 -5.47 -10.26 35.21
C GLY A 174 -4.09 -10.33 34.55
N HIS A 175 -3.92 -10.99 33.39
CA HIS A 175 -2.64 -11.05 32.66
C HIS A 175 -2.83 -11.24 31.16
N GLY A 176 -1.74 -11.16 30.39
CA GLY A 176 -1.72 -11.38 28.95
C GLY A 176 -1.35 -10.12 28.15
N VAL A 177 -1.14 -10.30 26.84
CA VAL A 177 -0.81 -9.25 25.90
C VAL A 177 -1.78 -9.33 24.72
N LEU A 178 -2.28 -8.20 24.26
CA LEU A 178 -3.09 -8.14 23.04
C LEU A 178 -2.24 -8.64 21.86
N SER A 179 -2.57 -9.80 21.32
CA SER A 179 -1.78 -10.49 20.30
C SER A 179 -2.40 -10.42 18.92
N ALA A 180 -3.71 -10.58 18.84
CA ALA A 180 -4.41 -10.56 17.56
C ALA A 180 -5.86 -10.09 17.73
N ARG A 181 -6.48 -9.68 16.63
CA ARG A 181 -7.92 -9.47 16.55
C ARG A 181 -8.46 -10.01 15.24
N THR A 182 -9.68 -10.44 15.25
CA THR A 182 -10.38 -10.78 14.02
C THR A 182 -11.06 -9.53 13.49
N VAL A 183 -10.85 -9.24 12.22
CA VAL A 183 -11.51 -8.14 11.50
C VAL A 183 -12.46 -8.75 10.49
N THR A 184 -13.73 -8.37 10.52
CA THR A 184 -14.70 -8.75 9.49
C THR A 184 -14.55 -7.77 8.32
N VAL A 185 -14.25 -8.28 7.14
CA VAL A 185 -14.09 -7.48 5.92
C VAL A 185 -15.24 -7.79 4.97
N GLN A 186 -15.94 -6.76 4.55
CA GLN A 186 -16.98 -6.82 3.53
C GLN A 186 -16.49 -6.14 2.26
N ALA A 187 -16.68 -6.80 1.13
CA ALA A 187 -16.41 -6.27 -0.20
C ALA A 187 -17.73 -6.00 -0.92
N THR A 188 -17.87 -4.80 -1.44
CA THR A 188 -18.98 -4.37 -2.31
C THR A 188 -18.39 -3.64 -3.51
N GLY A 189 -19.13 -3.52 -4.62
CA GLY A 189 -18.61 -2.83 -5.78
C GLY A 189 -19.51 -2.92 -6.99
N ARG A 190 -18.90 -2.75 -8.17
CA ARG A 190 -19.57 -2.72 -9.47
C ARG A 190 -19.17 -3.91 -10.35
N GLY A 191 -20.00 -4.26 -11.32
CA GLY A 191 -19.69 -5.32 -12.28
C GLY A 191 -19.40 -6.64 -11.58
N ALA A 192 -18.20 -7.19 -11.71
CA ALA A 192 -17.81 -8.44 -11.09
C ALA A 192 -17.83 -8.40 -9.55
N ALA A 193 -17.73 -7.21 -8.94
CA ALA A 193 -17.82 -6.98 -7.50
C ALA A 193 -19.24 -6.67 -7.01
N ALA A 194 -20.28 -6.74 -7.86
CA ALA A 194 -21.65 -6.38 -7.50
C ALA A 194 -22.27 -7.32 -6.45
N ARG A 195 -21.79 -8.56 -6.34
CA ARG A 195 -22.21 -9.46 -5.27
C ARG A 195 -21.38 -9.18 -4.01
N PRO A 196 -22.02 -8.73 -2.90
CA PRO A 196 -21.30 -8.56 -1.65
C PRO A 196 -20.66 -9.86 -1.19
N ARG A 197 -19.40 -9.77 -0.78
CA ARG A 197 -18.64 -10.88 -0.18
C ARG A 197 -18.15 -10.47 1.18
N GLN A 198 -17.96 -11.42 2.07
CA GLN A 198 -17.48 -11.16 3.42
C GLN A 198 -16.52 -12.26 3.84
N THR A 199 -15.46 -11.88 4.55
CA THR A 199 -14.54 -12.82 5.19
C THR A 199 -14.14 -12.31 6.57
N ARG A 200 -13.56 -13.21 7.38
CA ARG A 200 -12.94 -12.86 8.66
C ARG A 200 -11.43 -12.99 8.53
N LEU A 201 -10.73 -11.92 8.85
CA LEU A 201 -9.29 -11.82 8.72
C LEU A 201 -8.66 -11.69 10.11
N PRO A 202 -7.84 -12.65 10.58
CA PRO A 202 -7.05 -12.46 11.78
C PRO A 202 -5.90 -11.48 11.48
N LEU A 203 -5.71 -10.46 12.33
CA LEU A 203 -4.67 -9.44 12.23
C LEU A 203 -4.01 -9.18 13.59
N PRO A 204 -2.68 -9.26 13.70
CA PRO A 204 -1.74 -9.69 12.66
C PRO A 204 -1.99 -11.14 12.25
N ALA A 205 -1.59 -11.47 11.02
CA ALA A 205 -1.84 -12.76 10.41
C ALA A 205 -1.01 -13.90 11.00
N GLN A 206 0.09 -13.56 11.64
CA GLN A 206 0.98 -14.48 12.36
C GLN A 206 1.18 -13.92 13.77
N PRO A 207 1.31 -14.78 14.79
CA PRO A 207 1.75 -14.31 16.09
C PRO A 207 3.09 -13.60 15.88
N VAL A 208 3.18 -12.37 16.36
CA VAL A 208 4.44 -11.63 16.39
C VAL A 208 5.43 -12.51 17.12
N GLN A 209 6.34 -13.15 16.40
CA GLN A 209 7.47 -13.79 17.05
C GLN A 209 8.21 -12.68 17.77
N PRO A 210 8.46 -12.79 19.09
CA PRO A 210 9.25 -11.78 19.76
C PRO A 210 10.55 -11.67 18.98
N VAL A 211 10.86 -10.47 18.50
CA VAL A 211 12.14 -10.19 17.86
C VAL A 211 13.19 -10.67 18.86
N GLN A 212 13.78 -11.81 18.57
CA GLN A 212 14.93 -12.26 19.33
C GLN A 212 15.93 -11.12 19.18
N SER A 213 16.27 -10.50 20.31
CA SER A 213 17.25 -9.42 20.40
C SER A 213 18.62 -10.00 20.08
N GLY A 214 18.77 -10.44 18.83
CA GLY A 214 19.96 -10.96 18.23
C GLY A 214 20.72 -9.83 17.56
N THR A 215 21.78 -9.43 18.22
CA THR A 215 22.88 -8.61 17.71
C THR A 215 22.44 -7.21 17.25
N ALA A 216 22.78 -6.24 18.07
CA ALA A 216 22.62 -4.83 17.76
C ALA A 216 23.09 -4.54 16.33
N THR A 217 22.14 -4.32 15.44
CA THR A 217 22.43 -3.73 14.12
C THR A 217 23.13 -2.40 14.38
N PRO A 218 24.33 -2.16 13.85
CA PRO A 218 25.01 -0.90 14.07
C PRO A 218 24.08 0.23 13.65
N ARG A 219 23.85 1.19 14.55
CA ARG A 219 23.12 2.41 14.25
C ARG A 219 23.67 3.00 12.97
N PRO A 220 22.85 3.30 11.96
CA PRO A 220 23.35 4.02 10.80
C PRO A 220 23.95 5.32 11.30
N THR A 221 25.25 5.49 11.11
CA THR A 221 25.95 6.74 11.39
C THR A 221 25.36 7.76 10.43
N LEU A 222 24.66 8.76 10.99
CA LEU A 222 24.20 9.90 10.19
C LEU A 222 25.46 10.60 9.67
N VAL A 223 25.78 10.39 8.42
CA VAL A 223 26.77 11.22 7.71
C VAL A 223 26.10 12.56 7.47
N PRO A 224 26.60 13.68 8.04
CA PRO A 224 26.06 14.99 7.73
C PRO A 224 26.16 15.23 6.23
N LEU A 225 25.05 15.49 5.57
CA LEU A 225 25.05 15.97 4.18
C LEU A 225 25.69 17.37 4.25
N THR A 226 26.98 17.47 3.92
CA THR A 226 27.65 18.74 3.71
C THR A 226 26.98 19.37 2.48
N ALA A 227 26.21 20.43 2.69
CA ALA A 227 25.63 21.19 1.60
C ALA A 227 26.77 21.65 0.67
N PRO A 228 26.64 21.52 -0.65
CA PRO A 228 27.64 22.08 -1.57
C PRO A 228 27.68 23.58 -1.35
N HIS A 229 28.90 24.08 -1.11
CA HIS A 229 29.18 25.51 -1.04
C HIS A 229 28.79 26.13 -2.37
N VAL A 230 27.63 26.79 -2.42
CA VAL A 230 27.29 27.66 -3.55
C VAL A 230 28.11 28.93 -3.36
N THR A 231 29.23 29.04 -4.11
CA THR A 231 29.98 30.27 -4.21
C THR A 231 29.11 31.29 -4.94
N ALA A 232 28.62 32.28 -4.17
CA ALA A 232 27.88 33.39 -4.76
C ALA A 232 28.79 34.16 -5.71
N PRO A 233 28.35 34.52 -6.93
CA PRO A 233 29.15 35.35 -7.82
C PRO A 233 29.31 36.75 -7.20
N HIS A 234 30.54 37.21 -7.16
CA HIS A 234 30.92 38.55 -6.72
C HIS A 234 30.25 39.58 -7.64
N VAL A 235 29.20 40.24 -7.14
CA VAL A 235 28.61 41.41 -7.79
C VAL A 235 29.56 42.62 -7.51
N THR A 236 30.34 42.98 -8.52
CA THR A 236 31.15 44.20 -8.46
C THR A 236 30.22 45.40 -8.55
N ALA A 237 30.14 46.17 -7.45
CA ALA A 237 29.38 47.44 -7.39
C ALA A 237 30.02 48.48 -8.36
N PRO A 238 29.21 49.25 -9.12
CA PRO A 238 29.76 50.34 -9.95
C PRO A 238 30.23 51.51 -9.06
N ARG A 239 31.41 52.04 -9.42
CA ARG A 239 31.96 53.22 -8.79
C ARG A 239 31.08 54.47 -8.99
N PRO A 240 30.92 55.33 -7.98
CA PRO A 240 30.23 56.62 -8.18
C PRO A 240 31.06 57.51 -9.06
N THR A 241 30.46 58.03 -10.12
CA THR A 241 31.03 59.09 -10.98
C THR A 241 30.87 60.41 -10.26
N THR A 242 32.00 61.03 -9.93
CA THR A 242 32.07 62.39 -9.39
C THR A 242 31.68 63.36 -10.52
N ALA A 243 30.54 64.03 -10.36
CA ALA A 243 30.22 65.21 -11.20
C ALA A 243 30.96 66.39 -10.68
N GLU A 244 31.85 66.97 -11.47
CA GLU A 244 32.55 68.21 -11.27
C GLU A 244 31.64 69.35 -11.65
N ALA A 245 31.56 70.38 -10.75
CA ALA A 245 30.80 71.63 -10.96
C ALA A 245 31.63 72.64 -11.78
N VAL A 246 30.95 73.24 -12.72
CA VAL A 246 31.15 74.65 -13.13
C VAL A 246 29.80 75.27 -13.43
#